data_a3abebd4a707bb16a36cbf7ef52c6856
#
_entry.id   a3abebd4a707bb16a36cbf7ef52c6856
#
_cell.length_a   1.000
_cell.length_b   1.000
_cell.length_c   1.000
_cell.angle_alpha   90.00
_cell.angle_beta   90.00
_cell.angle_gamma   90.00
#
_symmetry.space_group_name_H-M   'P 1'
#
loop_
_entity.id
_entity.type
_entity.pdbx_description
1 polymer ?
#
loop_
_entity_poly.entity_id
_entity_poly.type
_entity_poly.pdbx_seq_one_letter_code
_entity_poly.pdbx_strand_id
1 'polypeptide(L)'
;MVLACSVCGSQAQTLKDGEMPQMPAFPEIPAPQPVGAVKMANSDSFADVQLDIPITDGPYKASWASIEHNYPGTPQWLRDAKFGIWVHFGPQAAGESGDWYARHLYKEEHKAYKNHLKRYGHPSEAGYKEVLRDWNPTKLDPEYLTKLYQKAGARFLMIQGVHHDNYDLWNSQYHPWNSVNIGPKRDILREWVDACRKYNMRYGVTFHHEYTWWWWQTAFGSDKSGEKAGVPYDGHLTLADGKGKWWEGYDPRLLYGIDLREYETVEEKAHSPWSPPKAGIFSRHLDYCKWYATQWALRMIDVTAHYDPDFIYTDGTVQGPFTGDGTGTGYKCNAMQTVMADYYNRLLKKRGKVDAFSIIKFRRPTNGAVNTAEFDFPDTINASQPWIREAPVGDWFYAPGFTYDSGSMIRFIIEAICRDGNAALNIPMRPDGSIEDACVTMLEEVGQWMQINGEAVYGSKAWRTLGEGEMVKGKLKKLPGGGLGKRHADFQFTPQDIRFTVGKDGSLYAFTLAVPKAGSQVIISNLRKGQEKLKSVSLLGYDSKLKWRQTPEGLVINCPDKLDLPTSLVFKIAIK
;
A
#
# COMPACT_ATOMS: atom_id res chain seq x y z
N MET A 1 44.19 9.23 37.84
CA MET A 1 44.45 9.00 36.41
C MET A 1 43.17 8.51 35.78
N VAL A 2 42.37 9.45 35.25
CA VAL A 2 41.06 9.20 34.70
C VAL A 2 41.25 8.96 33.21
N LEU A 3 41.00 7.73 32.73
CA LEU A 3 40.98 7.45 31.30
C LEU A 3 39.68 8.02 30.70
N ALA A 4 39.84 9.06 29.89
CA ALA A 4 38.76 9.53 29.04
C ALA A 4 38.61 8.56 27.86
N CYS A 5 37.51 7.80 27.81
CA CYS A 5 37.07 7.12 26.62
C CYS A 5 36.58 8.17 25.62
N SER A 6 37.36 8.46 24.61
CA SER A 6 36.88 9.21 23.43
C SER A 6 35.95 8.30 22.62
N VAL A 7 34.67 8.58 22.69
CA VAL A 7 33.70 8.06 21.74
C VAL A 7 33.96 8.78 20.42
N CYS A 8 34.70 8.15 19.52
CA CYS A 8 34.74 8.55 18.11
C CYS A 8 33.35 8.32 17.51
N GLY A 9 32.51 9.35 17.55
CA GLY A 9 31.31 9.39 16.71
C GLY A 9 31.77 9.50 15.25
N SER A 10 31.60 8.44 14.48
CA SER A 10 31.71 8.54 13.03
C SER A 10 30.66 9.53 12.55
N GLN A 11 31.10 10.70 12.09
CA GLN A 11 30.20 11.61 11.36
C GLN A 11 29.77 10.86 10.09
N ALA A 12 28.46 10.59 9.95
CA ALA A 12 27.92 10.03 8.73
C ALA A 12 28.43 10.86 7.53
N GLN A 13 29.02 10.19 6.56
CA GLN A 13 29.50 10.87 5.35
C GLN A 13 28.30 11.48 4.63
N THR A 14 28.42 12.77 4.27
CA THR A 14 27.41 13.45 3.45
C THR A 14 27.71 13.23 1.97
N LEU A 15 26.65 12.96 1.19
CA LEU A 15 26.77 12.82 -0.26
C LEU A 15 26.95 14.18 -0.92
N LYS A 16 27.85 14.26 -1.90
CA LYS A 16 27.87 15.37 -2.84
C LYS A 16 26.65 15.36 -3.75
N ASP A 17 26.37 16.48 -4.39
CA ASP A 17 25.23 16.58 -5.30
C ASP A 17 25.32 15.56 -6.44
N GLY A 18 24.26 14.76 -6.58
CA GLY A 18 24.16 13.73 -7.61
C GLY A 18 24.88 12.43 -7.28
N GLU A 19 25.61 12.34 -6.18
CA GLU A 19 26.22 11.08 -5.74
C GLU A 19 25.17 10.14 -5.14
N MET A 20 25.33 8.85 -5.43
CA MET A 20 24.52 7.79 -4.84
C MET A 20 25.39 6.90 -3.96
N PRO A 21 24.89 6.42 -2.80
CA PRO A 21 25.64 5.52 -1.94
C PRO A 21 26.03 4.24 -2.67
N GLN A 22 27.14 3.64 -2.29
CA GLN A 22 27.55 2.35 -2.86
C GLN A 22 26.88 1.18 -2.14
N MET A 23 26.49 0.14 -2.91
CA MET A 23 25.99 -1.10 -2.38
C MET A 23 27.14 -1.95 -1.83
N PRO A 24 27.09 -2.43 -0.57
CA PRO A 24 28.08 -3.36 -0.06
C PRO A 24 27.99 -4.70 -0.79
N ALA A 25 29.11 -5.44 -0.85
CA ALA A 25 29.13 -6.79 -1.40
C ALA A 25 28.18 -7.71 -0.65
N PHE A 26 27.63 -8.70 -1.37
CA PHE A 26 26.81 -9.75 -0.74
C PHE A 26 27.66 -10.50 0.30
N PRO A 27 27.19 -10.66 1.55
CA PRO A 27 28.00 -11.26 2.61
C PRO A 27 28.19 -12.77 2.43
N GLU A 28 29.22 -13.28 3.07
CA GLU A 28 29.36 -14.73 3.24
C GLU A 28 28.24 -15.28 4.12
N ILE A 29 27.54 -16.31 3.65
CA ILE A 29 26.45 -16.93 4.38
C ILE A 29 26.99 -18.14 5.17
N PRO A 30 26.78 -18.18 6.51
CA PRO A 30 27.18 -19.34 7.30
C PRO A 30 26.55 -20.63 6.79
N ALA A 31 27.30 -21.72 6.80
CA ALA A 31 26.79 -23.03 6.41
C ALA A 31 25.54 -23.41 7.24
N PRO A 32 24.52 -24.05 6.62
CA PRO A 32 23.33 -24.51 7.31
C PRO A 32 23.67 -25.39 8.51
N GLN A 33 22.87 -25.27 9.58
CA GLN A 33 22.96 -26.15 10.75
C GLN A 33 21.80 -27.14 10.73
N PRO A 34 21.93 -28.32 11.35
CA PRO A 34 20.80 -29.23 11.53
C PRO A 34 19.63 -28.51 12.21
N VAL A 35 18.41 -28.80 11.75
CA VAL A 35 17.17 -28.26 12.34
C VAL A 35 17.17 -28.51 13.85
N GLY A 36 16.82 -27.50 14.64
CA GLY A 36 16.80 -27.57 16.11
C GLY A 36 18.17 -27.48 16.80
N ALA A 37 19.29 -27.45 16.05
CA ALA A 37 20.63 -27.33 16.64
C ALA A 37 20.91 -25.97 17.29
N VAL A 38 20.21 -24.92 16.84
CA VAL A 38 20.41 -23.54 17.31
C VAL A 38 19.35 -23.18 18.34
N LYS A 39 19.78 -22.90 19.57
CA LYS A 39 18.90 -22.34 20.58
C LYS A 39 18.53 -20.90 20.19
N MET A 40 17.24 -20.65 20.14
CA MET A 40 16.72 -19.29 19.89
C MET A 40 17.11 -18.38 21.05
N ALA A 41 17.72 -17.23 20.77
CA ALA A 41 17.98 -16.22 21.79
C ALA A 41 16.65 -15.67 22.34
N ASN A 42 16.66 -15.21 23.60
CA ASN A 42 15.51 -14.55 24.18
C ASN A 42 15.14 -13.30 23.37
N SER A 43 13.83 -13.03 23.26
CA SER A 43 13.28 -11.85 22.55
C SER A 43 13.78 -10.50 23.07
N ASP A 44 14.43 -10.49 24.25
CA ASP A 44 14.91 -9.26 24.90
C ASP A 44 16.34 -8.87 24.49
N SER A 45 17.06 -9.73 23.77
CA SER A 45 18.40 -9.43 23.26
C SER A 45 18.36 -8.99 21.80
N PHE A 46 18.15 -7.69 21.57
CA PHE A 46 18.19 -7.10 20.25
C PHE A 46 19.56 -6.50 19.93
N ALA A 47 20.07 -6.83 18.74
CA ALA A 47 21.12 -6.02 18.15
C ALA A 47 20.51 -4.72 17.61
N ASP A 48 20.99 -3.56 18.08
CA ASP A 48 20.68 -2.26 17.51
C ASP A 48 21.74 -1.94 16.44
N VAL A 49 21.35 -2.09 15.19
CA VAL A 49 22.25 -1.95 14.05
C VAL A 49 22.05 -0.57 13.42
N GLN A 50 23.08 0.26 13.49
CA GLN A 50 23.09 1.50 12.74
C GLN A 50 23.67 1.23 11.34
N LEU A 51 22.88 1.57 10.31
CA LEU A 51 23.32 1.51 8.92
C LEU A 51 24.13 2.76 8.62
N ASP A 52 25.33 2.57 8.12
CA ASP A 52 26.24 3.64 7.75
C ASP A 52 26.04 4.02 6.26
N ILE A 53 24.84 4.50 5.95
CA ILE A 53 24.48 4.95 4.60
C ILE A 53 24.62 6.48 4.57
N PRO A 54 25.48 7.02 3.71
CA PRO A 54 25.57 8.47 3.53
C PRO A 54 24.27 9.01 2.93
N ILE A 55 23.81 10.13 3.43
CA ILE A 55 22.56 10.80 3.01
C ILE A 55 22.86 12.22 2.53
N THR A 56 21.93 12.78 1.77
CA THR A 56 21.93 14.17 1.33
C THR A 56 22.04 15.12 2.53
N ASP A 57 22.90 16.11 2.45
CA ASP A 57 23.06 17.10 3.53
C ASP A 57 21.78 17.92 3.74
N GLY A 58 21.49 18.18 5.00
CA GLY A 58 20.31 18.94 5.42
C GLY A 58 19.97 18.78 6.90
N PRO A 59 18.86 19.37 7.34
CA PRO A 59 18.44 19.34 8.74
C PRO A 59 17.98 17.97 9.23
N TYR A 60 17.50 17.10 8.32
CA TYR A 60 17.01 15.77 8.69
C TYR A 60 18.18 14.81 8.88
N LYS A 61 18.23 14.16 10.05
CA LYS A 61 19.18 13.08 10.37
C LYS A 61 18.43 11.77 10.49
N ALA A 62 19.14 10.64 10.35
CA ALA A 62 18.57 9.28 10.36
C ALA A 62 18.07 8.86 11.76
N SER A 63 17.18 9.65 12.35
CA SER A 63 16.55 9.38 13.65
C SER A 63 15.14 9.94 13.70
N TRP A 64 14.24 9.26 14.41
CA TRP A 64 12.85 9.71 14.59
C TRP A 64 12.80 11.10 15.22
N ALA A 65 13.61 11.38 16.22
CA ALA A 65 13.65 12.68 16.88
C ALA A 65 13.96 13.82 15.89
N SER A 66 14.92 13.64 14.99
CA SER A 66 15.24 14.63 13.97
C SER A 66 14.12 14.78 12.94
N ILE A 67 13.54 13.67 12.48
CA ILE A 67 12.44 13.69 11.49
C ILE A 67 11.23 14.40 12.09
N GLU A 68 10.80 14.04 13.28
CA GLU A 68 9.64 14.61 13.96
C GLU A 68 9.80 16.10 14.25
N HIS A 69 11.02 16.53 14.63
CA HIS A 69 11.32 17.92 14.94
C HIS A 69 11.28 18.81 13.68
N ASN A 70 11.82 18.35 12.56
CA ASN A 70 12.00 19.17 11.37
C ASN A 70 10.85 19.06 10.36
N TYR A 71 9.96 18.06 10.49
CA TYR A 71 8.88 17.86 9.53
C TYR A 71 7.79 18.92 9.68
N PRO A 72 7.42 19.65 8.61
CA PRO A 72 6.49 20.79 8.69
C PRO A 72 5.02 20.37 8.88
N GLY A 73 4.73 19.09 8.86
CA GLY A 73 3.38 18.54 8.87
C GLY A 73 2.97 18.01 7.50
N THR A 74 1.94 17.17 7.51
CA THR A 74 1.43 16.55 6.27
C THR A 74 0.84 17.60 5.34
N PRO A 75 1.18 17.59 4.04
CA PRO A 75 0.75 18.60 3.08
C PRO A 75 -0.76 18.71 2.97
N GLN A 76 -1.27 19.94 2.85
CA GLN A 76 -2.70 20.22 2.70
C GLN A 76 -3.31 19.51 1.49
N TRP A 77 -2.54 19.31 0.42
CA TRP A 77 -3.03 18.62 -0.77
C TRP A 77 -3.55 17.20 -0.48
N LEU A 78 -2.94 16.44 0.46
CA LEU A 78 -3.45 15.12 0.86
C LEU A 78 -4.78 15.25 1.59
N ARG A 79 -4.92 16.24 2.50
CA ARG A 79 -6.20 16.48 3.19
C ARG A 79 -7.33 16.82 2.22
N ASP A 80 -7.00 17.52 1.13
CA ASP A 80 -7.95 17.94 0.10
C ASP A 80 -8.26 16.86 -0.92
N ALA A 81 -7.33 15.94 -1.17
CA ALA A 81 -7.45 14.93 -2.22
C ALA A 81 -8.57 13.91 -1.99
N LYS A 82 -8.70 13.39 -0.79
CA LYS A 82 -9.74 12.46 -0.30
C LYS A 82 -9.82 11.11 -1.00
N PHE A 83 -9.47 11.02 -2.29
CA PHE A 83 -9.55 9.80 -3.07
C PHE A 83 -8.33 9.65 -3.99
N GLY A 84 -7.74 8.47 -3.94
CA GLY A 84 -6.66 8.02 -4.81
C GLY A 84 -6.89 6.60 -5.32
N ILE A 85 -6.10 6.21 -6.32
CA ILE A 85 -6.09 4.85 -6.84
C ILE A 85 -4.71 4.24 -6.60
N TRP A 86 -4.73 2.96 -6.23
CA TRP A 86 -3.54 2.16 -6.12
C TRP A 86 -3.34 1.32 -7.37
N VAL A 87 -2.14 1.37 -7.92
CA VAL A 87 -1.67 0.55 -9.02
C VAL A 87 -0.77 -0.55 -8.45
N HIS A 88 -1.38 -1.63 -8.00
CA HIS A 88 -0.70 -2.81 -7.46
C HIS A 88 -0.51 -3.80 -8.62
N PHE A 89 0.60 -3.64 -9.36
CA PHE A 89 0.82 -4.34 -10.62
C PHE A 89 2.27 -4.79 -10.76
N GLY A 90 2.45 -6.00 -11.26
CA GLY A 90 3.75 -6.59 -11.47
C GLY A 90 3.63 -8.04 -11.93
N PRO A 91 4.76 -8.80 -12.05
CA PRO A 91 4.77 -10.14 -12.61
C PRO A 91 3.97 -11.18 -11.81
N GLN A 92 3.61 -10.91 -10.56
CA GLN A 92 2.69 -11.79 -9.82
C GLN A 92 1.31 -11.91 -10.50
N ALA A 93 0.90 -10.90 -11.30
CA ALA A 93 -0.32 -10.99 -12.10
C ALA A 93 -0.29 -12.15 -13.10
N ALA A 94 0.88 -12.57 -13.58
CA ALA A 94 1.04 -13.66 -14.52
C ALA A 94 0.48 -15.01 -14.04
N GLY A 95 0.37 -15.19 -12.72
CA GLY A 95 -0.25 -16.38 -12.13
C GLY A 95 -1.77 -16.41 -12.20
N GLU A 96 -2.43 -15.28 -12.44
CA GLU A 96 -3.90 -15.14 -12.37
C GLU A 96 -4.51 -15.81 -11.13
N SER A 97 -3.80 -15.73 -10.02
CA SER A 97 -4.13 -16.45 -8.78
C SER A 97 -4.33 -15.52 -7.58
N GLY A 98 -4.33 -14.21 -7.83
CA GLY A 98 -4.43 -13.18 -6.81
C GLY A 98 -3.10 -12.92 -6.12
N ASP A 99 -3.18 -12.33 -4.93
CA ASP A 99 -2.01 -11.91 -4.17
C ASP A 99 -1.13 -13.09 -3.76
N TRP A 100 0.19 -12.82 -3.70
CA TRP A 100 1.23 -13.76 -3.30
C TRP A 100 1.43 -14.98 -4.20
N TYR A 101 1.04 -14.91 -5.45
CA TYR A 101 1.31 -15.97 -6.41
C TYR A 101 2.75 -16.45 -6.37
N ALA A 102 3.73 -15.53 -6.35
CA ALA A 102 5.15 -15.85 -6.34
C ALA A 102 5.59 -16.73 -5.16
N ARG A 103 4.96 -16.57 -3.99
CA ARG A 103 5.18 -17.43 -2.83
C ARG A 103 4.40 -18.74 -2.92
N HIS A 104 3.16 -18.65 -3.39
CA HIS A 104 2.23 -19.77 -3.37
C HIS A 104 2.45 -20.79 -4.49
N LEU A 105 3.18 -20.44 -5.54
CA LEU A 105 3.57 -21.38 -6.58
C LEU A 105 4.51 -22.49 -6.07
N TYR A 106 5.14 -22.30 -4.91
CA TYR A 106 6.00 -23.26 -4.22
C TYR A 106 5.28 -24.03 -3.10
N LYS A 107 3.96 -24.04 -3.10
CA LYS A 107 3.13 -24.77 -2.12
C LYS A 107 2.27 -25.80 -2.85
N GLU A 108 2.68 -27.06 -2.86
CA GLU A 108 2.10 -28.17 -3.62
C GLU A 108 0.57 -28.21 -3.62
N GLU A 109 -0.08 -27.98 -2.46
CA GLU A 109 -1.54 -28.04 -2.35
C GLU A 109 -2.28 -26.76 -2.77
N HIS A 110 -1.55 -25.66 -3.00
CA HIS A 110 -2.17 -24.38 -3.27
C HIS A 110 -2.65 -24.26 -4.73
N LYS A 111 -3.76 -23.52 -4.95
CA LYS A 111 -4.28 -23.25 -6.32
C LYS A 111 -3.24 -22.61 -7.23
N ALA A 112 -2.38 -21.74 -6.71
CA ALA A 112 -1.33 -21.07 -7.46
C ALA A 112 -0.26 -22.04 -7.97
N TYR A 113 0.12 -23.06 -7.17
CA TYR A 113 1.01 -24.14 -7.60
C TYR A 113 0.39 -24.93 -8.77
N LYS A 114 -0.87 -25.33 -8.65
CA LYS A 114 -1.59 -26.05 -9.71
C LYS A 114 -1.72 -25.24 -11.00
N ASN A 115 -1.93 -23.93 -10.89
CA ASN A 115 -1.93 -23.02 -12.05
C ASN A 115 -0.53 -22.87 -12.65
N HIS A 116 0.49 -22.79 -11.81
CA HIS A 116 1.89 -22.68 -12.24
C HIS A 116 2.35 -23.91 -13.02
N LEU A 117 2.07 -25.12 -12.52
CA LEU A 117 2.35 -26.38 -13.23
C LEU A 117 1.80 -26.41 -14.65
N LYS A 118 0.60 -25.90 -14.85
CA LYS A 118 -0.05 -25.87 -16.17
C LYS A 118 0.57 -24.87 -17.14
N ARG A 119 1.10 -23.75 -16.62
CA ARG A 119 1.58 -22.61 -17.42
C ARG A 119 3.09 -22.68 -17.69
N TYR A 120 3.85 -23.06 -16.69
CA TYR A 120 5.31 -22.97 -16.69
C TYR A 120 6.00 -24.32 -16.47
N GLY A 121 5.34 -25.27 -15.84
CA GLY A 121 5.93 -26.55 -15.43
C GLY A 121 6.28 -26.59 -13.95
N HIS A 122 7.09 -27.57 -13.55
CA HIS A 122 7.42 -27.78 -12.14
C HIS A 122 8.41 -26.72 -11.61
N PRO A 123 8.22 -26.20 -10.37
CA PRO A 123 9.07 -25.13 -9.82
C PRO A 123 10.56 -25.48 -9.64
N SER A 124 10.94 -26.77 -9.70
CA SER A 124 12.36 -27.17 -9.73
C SER A 124 13.03 -26.93 -11.09
N GLU A 125 12.26 -26.75 -12.16
CA GLU A 125 12.72 -26.56 -13.54
C GLU A 125 12.38 -25.16 -14.06
N ALA A 126 11.19 -24.70 -13.73
CA ALA A 126 10.67 -23.39 -14.11
C ALA A 126 9.98 -22.74 -12.90
N GLY A 127 10.75 -22.04 -12.08
CA GLY A 127 10.26 -21.31 -10.92
C GLY A 127 9.89 -19.86 -11.24
N TYR A 128 9.89 -19.01 -10.20
CA TYR A 128 9.45 -17.62 -10.38
C TYR A 128 10.35 -16.80 -11.32
N LYS A 129 11.67 -17.08 -11.37
CA LYS A 129 12.56 -16.40 -12.29
C LYS A 129 12.17 -16.59 -13.75
N GLU A 130 11.61 -17.76 -14.13
CA GLU A 130 11.08 -18.00 -15.47
C GLU A 130 9.83 -17.18 -15.73
N VAL A 131 8.97 -16.99 -14.71
CA VAL A 131 7.83 -16.08 -14.78
C VAL A 131 8.30 -14.65 -15.06
N LEU A 132 9.36 -14.18 -14.38
CA LEU A 132 9.96 -12.85 -14.62
C LEU A 132 10.47 -12.70 -16.05
N ARG A 133 11.15 -13.73 -16.60
CA ARG A 133 11.63 -13.73 -17.99
C ARG A 133 10.49 -13.57 -18.99
N ASP A 134 9.41 -14.29 -18.78
CA ASP A 134 8.32 -14.43 -19.75
C ASP A 134 7.24 -13.36 -19.60
N TRP A 135 7.19 -12.68 -18.43
CA TRP A 135 6.22 -11.62 -18.21
C TRP A 135 6.49 -10.40 -19.08
N ASN A 136 5.49 -10.02 -19.87
CA ASN A 136 5.57 -8.86 -20.76
C ASN A 136 4.20 -8.16 -20.88
N PRO A 137 3.98 -7.04 -20.20
CA PRO A 137 2.70 -6.33 -20.21
C PRO A 137 2.57 -5.45 -21.46
N THR A 138 2.33 -6.07 -22.61
CA THR A 138 2.30 -5.42 -23.94
C THR A 138 1.14 -4.44 -24.13
N LYS A 139 0.08 -4.52 -23.29
CA LYS A 139 -1.09 -3.63 -23.33
C LYS A 139 -1.08 -2.59 -22.21
N LEU A 140 0.01 -2.53 -21.44
CA LEU A 140 0.14 -1.52 -20.40
C LEU A 140 0.23 -0.12 -21.04
N ASP A 141 -0.74 0.72 -20.77
CA ASP A 141 -0.80 2.11 -21.17
C ASP A 141 -1.05 3.01 -19.95
N PRO A 142 0.02 3.47 -19.28
CA PRO A 142 -0.09 4.35 -18.12
C PRO A 142 -0.76 5.70 -18.41
N GLU A 143 -0.66 6.22 -19.64
CA GLU A 143 -1.33 7.48 -20.00
C GLU A 143 -2.85 7.31 -20.05
N TYR A 144 -3.33 6.28 -20.73
CA TYR A 144 -4.76 5.95 -20.77
C TYR A 144 -5.32 5.72 -19.36
N LEU A 145 -4.62 4.91 -18.56
CA LEU A 145 -5.06 4.55 -17.20
C LEU A 145 -5.04 5.77 -16.28
N THR A 146 -4.02 6.63 -16.35
CA THR A 146 -3.97 7.86 -15.55
C THR A 146 -5.15 8.78 -15.87
N LYS A 147 -5.51 8.95 -17.15
CA LYS A 147 -6.70 9.72 -17.56
C LYS A 147 -8.00 9.10 -17.04
N LEU A 148 -8.13 7.78 -17.15
CA LEU A 148 -9.31 7.07 -16.67
C LEU A 148 -9.47 7.23 -15.15
N TYR A 149 -8.39 7.08 -14.40
CA TYR A 149 -8.39 7.26 -12.94
C TYR A 149 -8.68 8.71 -12.53
N GLN A 150 -8.13 9.68 -13.26
CA GLN A 150 -8.45 11.09 -13.04
C GLN A 150 -9.92 11.38 -13.33
N LYS A 151 -10.49 10.82 -14.42
CA LYS A 151 -11.91 10.92 -14.77
C LYS A 151 -12.79 10.26 -13.72
N ALA A 152 -12.36 9.14 -13.14
CA ALA A 152 -13.03 8.49 -12.00
C ALA A 152 -13.00 9.34 -10.71
N GLY A 153 -12.23 10.42 -10.68
CA GLY A 153 -12.17 11.36 -9.56
C GLY A 153 -10.94 11.20 -8.67
N ALA A 154 -9.99 10.31 -8.99
CA ALA A 154 -8.75 10.20 -8.23
C ALA A 154 -7.92 11.48 -8.31
N ARG A 155 -7.23 11.81 -7.20
CA ARG A 155 -6.35 12.97 -7.07
C ARG A 155 -4.90 12.60 -6.83
N PHE A 156 -4.64 11.34 -6.54
CA PHE A 156 -3.29 10.79 -6.43
C PHE A 156 -3.27 9.32 -6.84
N LEU A 157 -2.11 8.85 -7.27
CA LEU A 157 -1.84 7.45 -7.53
C LEU A 157 -0.80 6.91 -6.55
N MET A 158 -0.98 5.67 -6.11
CA MET A 158 0.00 4.87 -5.37
C MET A 158 0.53 3.81 -6.35
N ILE A 159 1.76 3.97 -6.82
CA ILE A 159 2.32 3.14 -7.89
C ILE A 159 3.30 2.14 -7.27
N GLN A 160 3.11 0.87 -7.51
CA GLN A 160 4.05 -0.14 -7.05
C GLN A 160 5.42 0.04 -7.72
N GLY A 161 6.47 0.19 -6.90
CA GLY A 161 7.84 0.08 -7.34
C GLY A 161 8.32 -1.37 -7.24
N VAL A 162 8.09 -2.00 -6.09
CA VAL A 162 8.46 -3.39 -5.82
C VAL A 162 7.46 -4.04 -4.87
N HIS A 163 7.19 -5.35 -5.06
CA HIS A 163 6.41 -6.14 -4.12
C HIS A 163 7.28 -7.14 -3.34
N HIS A 164 6.68 -8.01 -2.54
CA HIS A 164 7.38 -9.08 -1.80
C HIS A 164 8.15 -10.04 -2.69
N ASP A 165 7.81 -10.11 -3.98
CA ASP A 165 8.47 -10.91 -5.00
C ASP A 165 9.88 -10.40 -5.38
N ASN A 166 10.28 -9.26 -4.81
CA ASN A 166 11.63 -8.72 -4.95
C ASN A 166 12.05 -8.36 -6.39
N TYR A 167 11.07 -8.00 -7.23
CA TYR A 167 11.33 -7.58 -8.60
C TYR A 167 11.03 -6.09 -8.78
N ASP A 168 12.06 -5.30 -9.12
CA ASP A 168 11.94 -3.87 -9.28
C ASP A 168 11.30 -3.49 -10.62
N LEU A 169 10.31 -2.60 -10.57
CA LEU A 169 9.63 -2.11 -11.78
C LEU A 169 10.29 -0.86 -12.38
N TRP A 170 11.52 -0.56 -11.97
CA TRP A 170 12.31 0.56 -12.49
C TRP A 170 13.73 0.13 -12.85
N ASN A 171 14.49 0.99 -13.49
CA ASN A 171 15.92 0.81 -13.78
C ASN A 171 16.76 0.92 -12.50
N SER A 172 16.65 -0.06 -11.63
CA SER A 172 17.31 -0.08 -10.32
C SER A 172 18.82 -0.19 -10.43
N GLN A 173 19.53 0.71 -9.75
CA GLN A 173 21.00 0.66 -9.66
C GLN A 173 21.50 -0.37 -8.65
N TYR A 174 20.63 -0.81 -7.73
CA TYR A 174 21.01 -1.66 -6.60
C TYR A 174 20.47 -3.08 -6.66
N HIS A 175 19.62 -3.37 -7.65
CA HIS A 175 18.98 -4.68 -7.77
C HIS A 175 18.92 -5.13 -9.24
N PRO A 176 19.61 -6.22 -9.63
CA PRO A 176 19.68 -6.63 -11.03
C PRO A 176 18.38 -7.29 -11.52
N TRP A 177 17.54 -7.83 -10.61
CA TRP A 177 16.27 -8.44 -10.94
C TRP A 177 15.19 -7.34 -11.07
N ASN A 178 15.19 -6.67 -12.23
CA ASN A 178 14.30 -5.52 -12.50
C ASN A 178 13.74 -5.56 -13.93
N SER A 179 12.71 -4.78 -14.18
CA SER A 179 11.93 -4.76 -15.42
C SER A 179 12.70 -4.27 -16.65
N VAL A 180 13.84 -3.59 -16.46
CA VAL A 180 14.73 -3.18 -17.56
C VAL A 180 15.68 -4.31 -17.95
N ASN A 181 16.14 -5.06 -16.97
CA ASN A 181 17.13 -6.13 -17.19
C ASN A 181 16.48 -7.47 -17.58
N ILE A 182 15.30 -7.77 -17.08
CA ILE A 182 14.63 -9.07 -17.24
C ILE A 182 13.15 -8.84 -17.60
N GLY A 183 12.56 -9.69 -18.39
CA GLY A 183 11.16 -9.60 -18.80
C GLY A 183 10.92 -8.47 -19.81
N PRO A 184 10.09 -7.46 -19.50
CA PRO A 184 9.58 -6.49 -20.49
C PRO A 184 10.65 -5.57 -21.10
N LYS A 185 11.82 -5.46 -20.50
CA LYS A 185 12.89 -4.53 -20.93
C LYS A 185 12.43 -3.07 -20.95
N ARG A 186 11.61 -2.70 -19.99
CA ARG A 186 11.00 -1.36 -19.86
C ARG A 186 11.15 -0.84 -18.43
N ASP A 187 11.35 0.46 -18.28
CA ASP A 187 11.24 1.14 -16.99
C ASP A 187 9.76 1.48 -16.72
N ILE A 188 9.02 0.50 -16.20
CA ILE A 188 7.58 0.59 -15.97
C ILE A 188 7.23 1.73 -15.00
N LEU A 189 8.02 1.92 -13.95
CA LEU A 189 7.80 3.01 -13.01
C LEU A 189 7.96 4.38 -13.70
N ARG A 190 8.95 4.54 -14.58
CA ARG A 190 9.15 5.78 -15.34
C ARG A 190 7.94 6.11 -16.20
N GLU A 191 7.39 5.12 -16.87
CA GLU A 191 6.21 5.31 -17.73
C GLU A 191 5.00 5.83 -16.92
N TRP A 192 4.76 5.28 -15.73
CA TRP A 192 3.73 5.77 -14.82
C TRP A 192 4.01 7.20 -14.32
N VAL A 193 5.25 7.47 -13.92
CA VAL A 193 5.66 8.79 -13.45
C VAL A 193 5.50 9.85 -14.53
N ASP A 194 5.89 9.53 -15.75
CA ASP A 194 5.76 10.46 -16.89
C ASP A 194 4.29 10.72 -17.23
N ALA A 195 3.43 9.70 -17.17
CA ALA A 195 1.98 9.86 -17.32
C ALA A 195 1.40 10.76 -16.20
N CYS A 196 1.78 10.53 -14.94
CA CYS A 196 1.35 11.36 -13.82
C CYS A 196 1.76 12.82 -13.99
N ARG A 197 3.00 13.07 -14.38
CA ARG A 197 3.49 14.43 -14.65
C ARG A 197 2.74 15.12 -15.80
N LYS A 198 2.52 14.39 -16.89
CA LYS A 198 1.79 14.89 -18.07
C LYS A 198 0.37 15.34 -17.72
N TYR A 199 -0.30 14.61 -16.81
CA TYR A 199 -1.69 14.91 -16.42
C TYR A 199 -1.80 15.63 -15.07
N ASN A 200 -0.69 16.14 -14.54
CA ASN A 200 -0.64 16.82 -13.23
C ASN A 200 -1.30 16.02 -12.10
N MET A 201 -1.08 14.70 -12.11
CA MET A 201 -1.54 13.78 -11.08
C MET A 201 -0.46 13.64 -10.01
N ARG A 202 -0.82 13.81 -8.74
CA ARG A 202 0.06 13.46 -7.62
C ARG A 202 0.34 11.97 -7.59
N TYR A 203 1.55 11.57 -7.25
CA TYR A 203 1.92 10.16 -7.17
C TYR A 203 2.89 9.84 -6.05
N GLY A 204 2.74 8.66 -5.51
CA GLY A 204 3.70 8.04 -4.61
C GLY A 204 4.14 6.70 -5.12
N VAL A 205 5.30 6.24 -4.64
CA VAL A 205 5.82 4.91 -4.96
C VAL A 205 5.71 4.01 -3.74
N THR A 206 5.19 2.79 -3.96
CA THR A 206 4.96 1.81 -2.90
C THR A 206 5.98 0.69 -2.94
N PHE A 207 6.49 0.34 -1.77
CA PHE A 207 7.54 -0.65 -1.57
C PHE A 207 7.06 -1.71 -0.59
N HIS A 208 7.05 -2.98 -1.02
CA HIS A 208 6.57 -4.11 -0.23
C HIS A 208 7.68 -5.14 0.04
N HIS A 209 8.94 -4.78 -0.16
CA HIS A 209 10.07 -5.69 -0.02
C HIS A 209 10.66 -5.74 1.41
N GLU A 210 9.95 -5.20 2.41
CA GLU A 210 10.40 -5.27 3.80
C GLU A 210 10.45 -6.71 4.33
N TYR A 211 9.54 -7.57 3.89
CA TYR A 211 9.49 -8.98 4.30
C TYR A 211 10.29 -9.92 3.42
N THR A 212 10.74 -9.48 2.24
CA THR A 212 11.33 -10.34 1.21
C THR A 212 12.51 -11.15 1.71
N TRP A 213 13.36 -10.59 2.59
CA TRP A 213 14.53 -11.24 3.16
C TRP A 213 14.22 -12.58 3.85
N TRP A 214 12.94 -12.89 4.13
CA TRP A 214 12.48 -14.14 4.71
C TRP A 214 11.19 -14.70 4.05
N TRP A 215 10.55 -13.93 3.20
CA TRP A 215 9.27 -14.27 2.58
C TRP A 215 9.35 -15.47 1.62
N TRP A 216 10.51 -15.66 1.00
CA TRP A 216 10.78 -16.68 -0.01
C TRP A 216 11.05 -18.09 0.53
N GLN A 217 10.89 -18.37 1.81
CA GLN A 217 11.27 -19.68 2.38
C GLN A 217 10.56 -20.87 1.75
N THR A 218 9.40 -20.68 1.11
CA THR A 218 8.72 -21.71 0.32
C THR A 218 9.50 -22.13 -0.93
N ALA A 219 10.27 -21.23 -1.54
CA ALA A 219 11.07 -21.51 -2.73
C ALA A 219 12.29 -22.43 -2.45
N PHE A 220 12.66 -22.58 -1.18
CA PHE A 220 13.71 -23.51 -0.74
C PHE A 220 13.19 -24.92 -0.44
N GLY A 221 11.88 -25.17 -0.62
CA GLY A 221 11.23 -26.46 -0.40
C GLY A 221 11.37 -27.44 -1.55
N SER A 222 10.55 -28.47 -1.49
CA SER A 222 10.33 -29.49 -2.52
C SER A 222 8.92 -30.05 -2.39
N ASP A 223 8.43 -30.73 -3.40
CA ASP A 223 7.19 -31.51 -3.27
C ASP A 223 7.35 -32.62 -2.23
N LYS A 224 6.28 -32.91 -1.53
CA LYS A 224 6.19 -34.01 -0.56
C LYS A 224 5.70 -35.32 -1.18
N SER A 225 5.08 -35.22 -2.34
CA SER A 225 4.43 -36.34 -3.04
C SER A 225 4.66 -36.28 -4.55
N GLY A 226 4.28 -37.35 -5.26
CA GLY A 226 4.34 -37.42 -6.73
C GLY A 226 5.72 -37.72 -7.28
N GLU A 227 5.85 -37.61 -8.60
CA GLU A 227 7.07 -37.99 -9.36
C GLU A 227 8.28 -37.12 -9.01
N LYS A 228 8.07 -35.86 -8.64
CA LYS A 228 9.10 -34.88 -8.27
C LYS A 228 9.31 -34.76 -6.76
N ALA A 229 8.77 -35.69 -5.96
CA ALA A 229 8.92 -35.65 -4.51
C ALA A 229 10.40 -35.56 -4.09
N GLY A 230 10.72 -34.62 -3.20
CA GLY A 230 12.08 -34.37 -2.71
C GLY A 230 13.02 -33.66 -3.69
N VAL A 231 12.57 -33.33 -4.91
CA VAL A 231 13.38 -32.53 -5.84
C VAL A 231 13.33 -31.06 -5.39
N PRO A 232 14.48 -30.44 -5.04
CA PRO A 232 14.49 -29.06 -4.57
C PRO A 232 13.94 -28.09 -5.59
N TYR A 233 13.19 -27.11 -5.13
CA TYR A 233 12.76 -25.97 -5.96
C TYR A 233 13.95 -25.04 -6.25
N ASP A 234 13.74 -24.04 -7.09
CA ASP A 234 14.81 -23.20 -7.63
C ASP A 234 15.37 -22.12 -6.68
N GLY A 235 14.82 -21.97 -5.48
CA GLY A 235 15.39 -21.09 -4.44
C GLY A 235 16.80 -21.50 -3.98
N HIS A 236 17.20 -22.75 -4.17
CA HIS A 236 18.55 -23.25 -3.85
C HIS A 236 19.62 -22.87 -4.86
N LEU A 237 19.25 -22.35 -6.02
CA LEU A 237 20.19 -22.00 -7.08
C LEU A 237 21.12 -20.86 -6.65
N THR A 238 22.35 -20.93 -7.15
CA THR A 238 23.42 -19.95 -6.94
C THR A 238 23.86 -19.33 -8.25
N LEU A 239 24.68 -18.29 -8.19
CA LEU A 239 25.26 -17.67 -9.38
C LEU A 239 25.95 -18.69 -10.30
N ALA A 240 26.65 -19.69 -9.74
CA ALA A 240 27.38 -20.71 -10.48
C ALA A 240 26.45 -21.60 -11.35
N ASP A 241 25.23 -21.85 -10.89
CA ASP A 241 24.22 -22.66 -11.59
C ASP A 241 23.69 -21.97 -12.86
N GLY A 242 23.93 -20.66 -13.00
CA GLY A 242 23.54 -19.86 -14.17
C GLY A 242 24.40 -20.02 -15.40
N LYS A 243 25.58 -20.66 -15.29
CA LYS A 243 26.49 -20.79 -16.39
C LYS A 243 25.86 -21.48 -17.62
N GLY A 244 25.85 -20.78 -18.76
CA GLY A 244 25.23 -21.25 -20.01
C GLY A 244 23.69 -21.16 -20.01
N LYS A 245 23.05 -20.58 -19.00
CA LYS A 245 21.60 -20.37 -18.93
C LYS A 245 21.25 -18.92 -19.24
N TRP A 246 19.96 -18.64 -19.48
CA TRP A 246 19.46 -17.32 -19.80
C TRP A 246 19.71 -16.28 -18.68
N TRP A 247 19.89 -16.74 -17.44
CA TRP A 247 20.14 -15.91 -16.26
C TRP A 247 21.62 -15.91 -15.82
N GLU A 248 22.55 -16.29 -16.72
CA GLU A 248 23.98 -16.18 -16.46
C GLU A 248 24.35 -14.74 -16.06
N GLY A 249 25.07 -14.60 -14.93
CA GLY A 249 25.42 -13.30 -14.36
C GLY A 249 24.38 -12.73 -13.38
N TYR A 250 23.19 -13.32 -13.28
CA TYR A 250 22.18 -12.94 -12.30
C TYR A 250 22.17 -13.92 -11.13
N ASP A 251 22.57 -13.46 -9.94
CA ASP A 251 22.57 -14.30 -8.74
C ASP A 251 21.14 -14.49 -8.22
N PRO A 252 20.60 -15.73 -8.18
CA PRO A 252 19.26 -16.00 -7.66
C PRO A 252 19.10 -15.65 -6.17
N ARG A 253 20.19 -15.63 -5.39
CA ARG A 253 20.14 -15.22 -3.97
C ARG A 253 19.73 -13.76 -3.81
N LEU A 254 19.97 -12.91 -4.80
CA LEU A 254 19.48 -11.54 -4.80
C LEU A 254 17.95 -11.48 -4.99
N LEU A 255 17.35 -12.47 -5.65
CA LEU A 255 15.89 -12.58 -5.81
C LEU A 255 15.23 -13.28 -4.61
N TYR A 256 15.71 -14.50 -4.28
CA TYR A 256 15.07 -15.38 -3.31
C TYR A 256 15.56 -15.20 -1.86
N GLY A 257 16.66 -14.49 -1.65
CA GLY A 257 17.33 -14.41 -0.36
C GLY A 257 18.13 -15.68 -0.04
N ILE A 258 18.14 -16.06 1.22
CA ILE A 258 18.87 -17.24 1.73
C ILE A 258 17.94 -18.24 2.41
N ASP A 259 18.35 -19.50 2.46
CA ASP A 259 17.61 -20.56 3.15
C ASP A 259 17.74 -20.41 4.68
N LEU A 260 16.62 -20.16 5.34
CA LEU A 260 16.52 -20.02 6.80
C LEU A 260 15.82 -21.23 7.46
N ARG A 261 15.52 -22.30 6.71
CA ARG A 261 14.77 -23.48 7.19
C ARG A 261 15.59 -24.40 8.11
N GLU A 262 16.85 -24.11 8.32
CA GLU A 262 17.68 -24.78 9.32
C GLU A 262 17.11 -24.64 10.75
N TYR A 263 16.11 -23.77 10.94
CA TYR A 263 15.43 -23.57 12.21
C TYR A 263 14.04 -24.21 12.18
N GLU A 264 13.78 -25.13 13.08
CA GLU A 264 12.53 -25.90 13.19
C GLU A 264 11.28 -25.02 13.15
N THR A 265 11.34 -23.86 13.81
CA THR A 265 10.24 -22.90 13.87
C THR A 265 10.02 -22.12 12.57
N VAL A 266 10.95 -22.16 11.63
CA VAL A 266 10.82 -21.44 10.36
C VAL A 266 9.87 -22.16 9.42
N GLU A 267 9.89 -23.49 9.36
CA GLU A 267 9.02 -24.25 8.47
C GLU A 267 7.55 -24.10 8.85
N GLU A 268 7.21 -24.13 10.13
CA GLU A 268 5.86 -23.85 10.61
C GLU A 268 5.41 -22.41 10.34
N LYS A 269 6.33 -21.45 10.44
CA LYS A 269 6.05 -20.03 10.26
C LYS A 269 6.29 -19.50 8.85
N ALA A 270 6.92 -20.30 7.97
CA ALA A 270 6.94 -20.05 6.55
C ALA A 270 5.53 -19.98 5.95
N HIS A 271 4.53 -20.40 6.68
CA HIS A 271 3.11 -20.21 6.34
C HIS A 271 2.56 -18.82 6.70
N SER A 272 3.23 -18.07 7.57
CA SER A 272 2.84 -16.71 7.96
C SER A 272 4.04 -15.75 7.90
N PRO A 273 4.24 -15.03 6.81
CA PRO A 273 5.29 -14.03 6.72
C PRO A 273 5.11 -12.86 7.71
N TRP A 274 3.90 -12.71 8.26
CA TRP A 274 3.59 -11.71 9.30
C TRP A 274 4.16 -12.05 10.68
N SER A 275 4.63 -13.27 10.86
CA SER A 275 5.28 -13.69 12.10
C SER A 275 6.74 -13.98 11.80
N PRO A 276 7.62 -12.97 11.86
CA PRO A 276 9.05 -13.18 11.64
C PRO A 276 9.56 -14.20 12.66
N PRO A 277 10.55 -15.01 12.29
CA PRO A 277 11.15 -15.97 13.18
C PRO A 277 11.66 -15.29 14.45
N LYS A 278 11.61 -16.00 15.57
CA LYS A 278 12.12 -15.50 16.84
C LYS A 278 13.62 -15.20 16.77
N ALA A 279 14.05 -14.29 17.61
CA ALA A 279 15.34 -13.61 17.65
C ALA A 279 16.61 -14.39 17.26
N GLY A 280 16.67 -15.68 17.51
CA GLY A 280 17.91 -16.46 17.32
C GLY A 280 18.38 -16.64 15.88
N ILE A 281 17.50 -16.60 14.89
CA ILE A 281 17.85 -16.77 13.47
C ILE A 281 18.73 -15.61 13.01
N PHE A 282 18.38 -14.38 13.38
CA PHE A 282 19.05 -13.19 12.90
C PHE A 282 20.39 -12.94 13.55
N SER A 283 20.58 -13.37 14.80
CA SER A 283 21.91 -13.27 15.44
C SER A 283 22.97 -14.05 14.67
N ARG A 284 22.60 -15.12 13.97
CA ARG A 284 23.50 -15.92 13.15
C ARG A 284 23.68 -15.37 11.75
N HIS A 285 22.68 -14.71 11.20
CA HIS A 285 22.67 -14.13 9.86
C HIS A 285 22.66 -12.59 9.90
N LEU A 286 23.25 -11.99 10.93
CA LEU A 286 23.20 -10.55 11.16
C LEU A 286 23.84 -9.76 10.01
N ASP A 287 24.92 -10.26 9.42
CA ASP A 287 25.58 -9.61 8.27
C ASP A 287 24.67 -9.61 7.05
N TYR A 288 23.96 -10.73 6.79
CA TYR A 288 22.94 -10.77 5.73
C TYR A 288 21.77 -9.82 6.03
N CYS A 289 21.28 -9.79 7.25
CA CYS A 289 20.20 -8.87 7.65
C CYS A 289 20.60 -7.41 7.48
N LYS A 290 21.82 -7.05 7.88
CA LYS A 290 22.40 -5.71 7.70
C LYS A 290 22.58 -5.36 6.23
N TRP A 291 23.10 -6.29 5.44
CA TRP A 291 23.24 -6.14 3.99
C TRP A 291 21.87 -5.92 3.32
N TYR A 292 20.89 -6.75 3.66
CA TYR A 292 19.54 -6.65 3.10
C TYR A 292 18.86 -5.33 3.49
N ALA A 293 18.97 -4.91 4.75
CA ALA A 293 18.44 -3.62 5.21
C ALA A 293 19.10 -2.43 4.49
N THR A 294 20.39 -2.54 4.19
CA THR A 294 21.11 -1.53 3.38
C THR A 294 20.58 -1.52 1.94
N GLN A 295 20.46 -2.67 1.29
CA GLN A 295 19.88 -2.78 -0.06
C GLN A 295 18.45 -2.24 -0.10
N TRP A 296 17.63 -2.59 0.88
CA TRP A 296 16.26 -2.10 1.02
C TRP A 296 16.21 -0.57 1.05
N ALA A 297 17.03 0.05 1.88
CA ALA A 297 17.11 1.50 1.98
C ALA A 297 17.63 2.15 0.69
N LEU A 298 18.68 1.60 0.10
CA LEU A 298 19.28 2.12 -1.12
C LEU A 298 18.33 2.07 -2.32
N ARG A 299 17.51 1.04 -2.44
CA ARG A 299 16.50 0.93 -3.50
C ARG A 299 15.42 2.00 -3.36
N MET A 300 15.01 2.34 -2.14
CA MET A 300 14.08 3.45 -1.90
C MET A 300 14.73 4.81 -2.17
N ILE A 301 15.99 5.00 -1.77
CA ILE A 301 16.77 6.21 -2.06
C ILE A 301 16.95 6.40 -3.57
N ASP A 302 17.20 5.32 -4.32
CA ASP A 302 17.27 5.33 -5.78
C ASP A 302 16.01 5.91 -6.42
N VAL A 303 14.84 5.44 -5.98
CA VAL A 303 13.56 5.94 -6.46
C VAL A 303 13.33 7.40 -6.05
N THR A 304 13.59 7.77 -4.80
CA THR A 304 13.37 9.16 -4.36
C THR A 304 14.29 10.15 -5.07
N ALA A 305 15.50 9.72 -5.41
CA ALA A 305 16.48 10.54 -6.13
C ALA A 305 16.10 10.75 -7.61
N HIS A 306 15.63 9.71 -8.31
CA HIS A 306 15.48 9.74 -9.76
C HIS A 306 14.03 9.93 -10.24
N TYR A 307 13.03 9.57 -9.42
CA TYR A 307 11.62 9.61 -9.81
C TYR A 307 10.82 10.70 -9.10
N ASP A 308 11.38 11.34 -8.06
CA ASP A 308 10.84 12.52 -7.36
C ASP A 308 9.35 12.38 -6.97
N PRO A 309 8.95 11.34 -6.24
CA PRO A 309 7.57 11.13 -5.86
C PRO A 309 7.07 12.21 -4.87
N ASP A 310 5.74 12.39 -4.78
CA ASP A 310 5.11 13.25 -3.78
C ASP A 310 4.97 12.53 -2.42
N PHE A 311 5.08 11.21 -2.41
CA PHE A 311 5.16 10.42 -1.19
C PHE A 311 5.75 9.03 -1.47
N ILE A 312 6.22 8.39 -0.41
CA ILE A 312 6.67 6.99 -0.42
C ILE A 312 5.82 6.18 0.56
N TYR A 313 5.68 4.89 0.28
CA TYR A 313 4.94 3.95 1.10
C TYR A 313 5.78 2.71 1.36
N THR A 314 5.80 2.21 2.59
CA THR A 314 6.35 0.90 2.93
C THR A 314 5.32 0.02 3.61
N ASP A 315 5.22 -1.23 3.15
CA ASP A 315 4.35 -2.27 3.71
C ASP A 315 5.02 -2.98 4.90
N GLY A 316 5.62 -2.19 5.78
CA GLY A 316 6.23 -2.67 7.01
C GLY A 316 5.24 -2.82 8.15
N THR A 317 5.67 -3.48 9.22
CA THR A 317 4.94 -3.52 10.48
C THR A 317 5.76 -2.92 11.61
N VAL A 318 5.10 -2.58 12.73
CA VAL A 318 5.79 -2.17 13.97
C VAL A 318 6.74 -3.25 14.51
N GLN A 319 6.62 -4.48 14.05
CA GLN A 319 7.50 -5.60 14.39
C GLN A 319 8.64 -5.77 13.39
N GLY A 320 8.62 -5.03 12.27
CA GLY A 320 9.70 -5.05 11.29
C GLY A 320 10.97 -4.38 11.80
N PRO A 321 12.15 -4.90 11.46
CA PRO A 321 13.41 -4.37 11.97
C PRO A 321 13.76 -3.00 11.37
N PHE A 322 13.24 -2.68 10.19
CA PHE A 322 13.70 -1.53 9.39
C PHE A 322 13.14 -0.18 9.86
N THR A 323 12.12 -0.19 10.69
CA THR A 323 11.57 1.02 11.31
C THR A 323 12.21 1.39 12.64
N GLY A 324 13.17 0.61 13.11
CA GLY A 324 13.83 0.81 14.40
C GLY A 324 13.05 0.36 15.63
N ASP A 325 11.86 -0.25 15.43
CA ASP A 325 10.98 -0.70 16.54
C ASP A 325 10.91 -2.23 16.63
N GLY A 326 11.80 -2.96 15.96
CA GLY A 326 11.76 -4.39 15.73
C GLY A 326 11.67 -5.24 16.99
N THR A 327 10.46 -5.58 17.40
CA THR A 327 10.20 -6.56 18.47
C THR A 327 10.03 -7.95 17.89
N GLY A 328 10.79 -8.94 18.34
CA GLY A 328 10.66 -10.34 17.92
C GLY A 328 11.58 -10.77 16.77
N THR A 329 12.32 -9.89 16.13
CA THR A 329 13.22 -10.22 15.01
C THR A 329 14.66 -10.49 15.46
N GLY A 330 15.05 -10.08 16.66
CA GLY A 330 16.43 -10.19 17.17
C GLY A 330 17.36 -9.08 16.71
N TYR A 331 16.91 -8.20 15.81
CA TYR A 331 17.63 -6.97 15.50
C TYR A 331 16.66 -5.85 15.07
N LYS A 332 17.13 -4.62 15.17
CA LYS A 332 16.49 -3.42 14.64
C LYS A 332 17.54 -2.52 14.01
N CYS A 333 17.13 -1.70 13.07
CA CYS A 333 18.03 -0.75 12.42
C CYS A 333 17.32 0.56 12.08
N ASN A 334 18.10 1.55 11.67
CA ASN A 334 17.64 2.88 11.28
C ASN A 334 17.36 3.02 9.77
N ALA A 335 17.05 1.95 9.06
CA ALA A 335 16.87 1.96 7.61
C ALA A 335 15.80 2.96 7.15
N MET A 336 14.60 2.91 7.74
CA MET A 336 13.51 3.83 7.36
C MET A 336 13.82 5.29 7.73
N GLN A 337 14.44 5.52 8.89
CA GLN A 337 14.89 6.86 9.30
C GLN A 337 15.90 7.43 8.30
N THR A 338 16.80 6.59 7.79
CA THR A 338 17.81 6.97 6.78
C THR A 338 17.13 7.36 5.47
N VAL A 339 16.21 6.54 4.98
CA VAL A 339 15.43 6.81 3.76
C VAL A 339 14.65 8.12 3.89
N MET A 340 13.92 8.31 5.00
CA MET A 340 13.10 9.50 5.19
C MET A 340 13.97 10.76 5.32
N ALA A 341 15.10 10.68 6.02
CA ALA A 341 16.01 11.81 6.16
C ALA A 341 16.61 12.22 4.81
N ASP A 342 17.09 11.26 4.01
CA ASP A 342 17.58 11.53 2.67
C ASP A 342 16.48 12.12 1.76
N TYR A 343 15.31 11.51 1.75
CA TYR A 343 14.18 11.96 0.96
C TYR A 343 13.77 13.40 1.26
N TYR A 344 13.60 13.74 2.53
CA TYR A 344 13.19 15.09 2.94
C TYR A 344 14.31 16.14 2.73
N ASN A 345 15.57 15.77 2.91
CA ASN A 345 16.70 16.65 2.57
C ASN A 345 16.76 16.91 1.06
N ARG A 346 16.58 15.89 0.20
CA ARG A 346 16.52 16.06 -1.26
C ARG A 346 15.39 16.98 -1.68
N LEU A 347 14.19 16.78 -1.12
CA LEU A 347 13.04 17.66 -1.41
C LEU A 347 13.32 19.09 -1.00
N LEU A 348 13.87 19.30 0.19
CA LEU A 348 14.20 20.64 0.69
C LEU A 348 15.21 21.32 -0.23
N LYS A 349 16.23 20.59 -0.67
CA LYS A 349 17.25 21.10 -1.58
C LYS A 349 16.67 21.40 -2.98
N LYS A 350 15.85 20.51 -3.52
CA LYS A 350 15.29 20.61 -4.87
C LYS A 350 14.10 21.57 -4.96
N ARG A 351 13.20 21.55 -3.98
CA ARG A 351 11.91 22.26 -4.00
C ARG A 351 11.87 23.46 -3.03
N GLY A 352 12.90 23.64 -2.19
CA GLY A 352 12.92 24.66 -1.13
C GLY A 352 11.94 24.39 0.02
N LYS A 353 11.23 23.25 0.00
CA LYS A 353 10.23 22.86 0.99
C LYS A 353 10.02 21.34 0.99
N VAL A 354 9.49 20.82 2.09
CA VAL A 354 8.99 19.45 2.17
C VAL A 354 7.47 19.48 2.04
N ASP A 355 6.95 19.28 0.84
CA ASP A 355 5.53 19.20 0.50
C ASP A 355 5.10 17.74 0.19
N ALA A 356 5.75 16.80 0.85
CA ALA A 356 5.63 15.36 0.68
C ALA A 356 5.49 14.67 2.04
N PHE A 357 5.21 13.37 2.04
CA PHE A 357 5.11 12.55 3.23
C PHE A 357 5.58 11.11 2.98
N SER A 358 5.77 10.38 4.06
CA SER A 358 6.02 8.93 4.02
C SER A 358 4.87 8.19 4.68
N ILE A 359 4.49 7.05 4.12
CA ILE A 359 3.50 6.14 4.71
C ILE A 359 4.26 4.95 5.27
N ILE A 360 4.03 4.64 6.55
CA ILE A 360 4.52 3.42 7.18
C ILE A 360 3.29 2.66 7.70
N LYS A 361 2.99 1.53 7.07
CA LYS A 361 1.84 0.73 7.42
C LYS A 361 1.95 0.21 8.85
N PHE A 362 0.86 0.25 9.58
CA PHE A 362 0.71 -0.21 10.97
C PHE A 362 1.63 0.44 12.02
N ARG A 363 2.48 1.39 11.64
CA ARG A 363 3.25 2.15 12.62
C ARG A 363 2.36 3.11 13.40
N ARG A 364 2.70 3.38 14.67
CA ARG A 364 2.06 4.44 15.45
C ARG A 364 2.20 5.78 14.72
N PRO A 365 1.17 6.61 14.67
CA PRO A 365 1.26 7.94 14.10
C PRO A 365 2.42 8.70 14.75
N THR A 366 3.27 9.27 13.91
CA THR A 366 4.37 10.13 14.33
C THR A 366 4.47 11.29 13.34
N ASN A 367 4.98 12.44 13.78
CA ASN A 367 5.21 13.54 12.86
C ASN A 367 6.22 13.11 11.78
N GLY A 368 5.89 13.33 10.52
CA GLY A 368 6.71 12.89 9.38
C GLY A 368 6.24 11.60 8.70
N ALA A 369 5.30 10.85 9.30
CA ALA A 369 4.72 9.67 8.69
C ALA A 369 3.18 9.68 8.76
N VAL A 370 2.54 9.23 7.69
CA VAL A 370 1.09 9.02 7.58
C VAL A 370 0.77 7.55 7.87
N ASN A 371 -0.30 7.31 8.61
CA ASN A 371 -0.74 5.95 8.91
C ASN A 371 -1.68 5.42 7.83
N THR A 372 -1.59 4.13 7.56
CA THR A 372 -2.54 3.40 6.71
C THR A 372 -2.93 2.07 7.34
N ALA A 373 -4.02 1.50 6.88
CA ALA A 373 -4.43 0.13 7.16
C ALA A 373 -5.39 -0.35 6.08
N GLU A 374 -5.43 -1.66 5.87
CA GLU A 374 -6.35 -2.30 4.93
C GLU A 374 -7.74 -2.45 5.56
N PHE A 375 -8.77 -2.14 4.79
CA PHE A 375 -10.20 -2.36 5.06
C PHE A 375 -10.77 -1.74 6.35
N ASP A 376 -10.01 -1.68 7.44
CA ASP A 376 -10.51 -1.28 8.74
C ASP A 376 -10.56 0.24 8.90
N PHE A 377 -11.76 0.78 9.07
CA PHE A 377 -11.93 2.19 9.42
C PHE A 377 -11.82 2.41 10.93
N PRO A 378 -11.34 3.60 11.37
CA PRO A 378 -11.47 3.99 12.77
C PRO A 378 -12.93 3.96 13.22
N ASP A 379 -13.20 3.57 14.49
CA ASP A 379 -14.55 3.56 15.05
C ASP A 379 -15.17 4.95 15.12
N THR A 380 -14.33 5.94 15.30
CA THR A 380 -14.69 7.34 15.51
C THR A 380 -13.98 8.23 14.50
N ILE A 381 -14.34 9.49 14.47
CA ILE A 381 -13.65 10.52 13.70
C ILE A 381 -12.20 10.60 14.17
N ASN A 382 -11.26 10.56 13.23
CA ASN A 382 -9.82 10.69 13.48
C ASN A 382 -9.26 11.85 12.65
N ALA A 383 -9.40 13.07 13.17
CA ALA A 383 -8.94 14.30 12.54
C ALA A 383 -7.54 14.75 13.00
N SER A 384 -6.93 14.04 13.97
CA SER A 384 -5.66 14.45 14.57
C SER A 384 -4.50 14.44 13.58
N GLN A 385 -4.46 13.43 12.71
CA GLN A 385 -3.45 13.29 11.65
C GLN A 385 -4.11 12.76 10.38
N PRO A 386 -3.63 13.13 9.17
CA PRO A 386 -4.06 12.50 7.93
C PRO A 386 -3.77 11.00 7.94
N TRP A 387 -4.69 10.25 7.40
CA TRP A 387 -4.56 8.81 7.22
C TRP A 387 -5.22 8.37 5.92
N ILE A 388 -4.81 7.21 5.43
CA ILE A 388 -5.36 6.57 4.23
C ILE A 388 -5.93 5.21 4.64
N ARG A 389 -7.04 4.80 4.02
CA ARG A 389 -7.54 3.43 4.05
C ARG A 389 -7.54 2.86 2.65
N GLU A 390 -7.12 1.62 2.57
CA GLU A 390 -6.85 0.93 1.32
C GLU A 390 -7.62 -0.38 1.22
N ALA A 391 -8.07 -0.70 0.02
CA ALA A 391 -8.69 -1.98 -0.29
C ALA A 391 -8.61 -2.25 -1.80
N PRO A 392 -8.52 -3.50 -2.23
CA PRO A 392 -8.70 -3.85 -3.63
C PRO A 392 -10.20 -3.95 -3.97
N VAL A 393 -10.58 -3.53 -5.17
CA VAL A 393 -11.96 -3.76 -5.67
C VAL A 393 -12.20 -5.21 -6.07
N GLY A 394 -11.13 -5.93 -6.42
CA GLY A 394 -11.06 -7.38 -6.60
C GLY A 394 -10.10 -8.00 -5.59
N ASP A 395 -8.97 -8.51 -6.09
CA ASP A 395 -7.81 -8.89 -5.27
C ASP A 395 -6.67 -7.88 -5.46
N TRP A 396 -5.60 -7.96 -4.67
CA TRP A 396 -4.44 -7.08 -4.82
C TRP A 396 -3.75 -7.29 -6.17
N PHE A 397 -3.40 -8.51 -6.54
CA PHE A 397 -3.03 -8.89 -7.90
C PHE A 397 -4.20 -9.54 -8.63
N TYR A 398 -4.14 -9.56 -9.94
CA TYR A 398 -5.21 -10.07 -10.77
C TYR A 398 -5.54 -11.54 -10.50
N ALA A 399 -6.82 -11.79 -10.29
CA ALA A 399 -7.44 -13.10 -10.41
C ALA A 399 -8.80 -12.92 -11.10
N PRO A 400 -9.20 -13.84 -12.01
CA PRO A 400 -10.48 -13.75 -12.68
C PRO A 400 -11.66 -14.04 -11.75
N GLY A 401 -12.86 -13.61 -12.13
CA GLY A 401 -14.12 -13.98 -11.49
C GLY A 401 -14.60 -13.01 -10.41
N PHE A 402 -14.02 -11.82 -10.29
CA PHE A 402 -14.55 -10.75 -9.46
C PHE A 402 -15.68 -9.99 -10.15
N THR A 403 -16.65 -9.52 -9.35
CA THR A 403 -17.66 -8.55 -9.79
C THR A 403 -17.26 -7.18 -9.26
N TYR A 404 -17.25 -6.19 -10.14
CA TYR A 404 -16.91 -4.81 -9.80
C TYR A 404 -18.20 -4.00 -9.62
N ASP A 405 -18.30 -3.31 -8.48
CA ASP A 405 -19.48 -2.53 -8.08
C ASP A 405 -19.10 -1.11 -7.70
N SER A 406 -19.55 -0.14 -8.51
CA SER A 406 -19.34 1.29 -8.27
C SER A 406 -19.89 1.76 -6.94
N GLY A 407 -21.03 1.19 -6.52
CA GLY A 407 -21.64 1.52 -5.24
C GLY A 407 -20.77 1.16 -4.04
N SER A 408 -20.08 0.03 -4.09
CA SER A 408 -19.15 -0.38 -3.03
C SER A 408 -17.94 0.55 -2.97
N MET A 409 -17.42 0.97 -4.12
CA MET A 409 -16.31 1.92 -4.21
C MET A 409 -16.71 3.30 -3.65
N ILE A 410 -17.86 3.82 -4.04
CA ILE A 410 -18.40 5.09 -3.54
C ILE A 410 -18.61 5.05 -2.03
N ARG A 411 -19.21 3.98 -1.50
CA ARG A 411 -19.43 3.81 -0.05
C ARG A 411 -18.11 3.75 0.72
N PHE A 412 -17.08 3.09 0.17
CA PHE A 412 -15.75 3.07 0.80
C PHE A 412 -15.14 4.48 0.89
N ILE A 413 -15.27 5.29 -0.16
CA ILE A 413 -14.83 6.69 -0.17
C ILE A 413 -15.59 7.48 0.91
N ILE A 414 -16.92 7.37 0.96
CA ILE A 414 -17.76 8.06 1.95
C ILE A 414 -17.37 7.66 3.38
N GLU A 415 -17.14 6.37 3.64
CA GLU A 415 -16.72 5.88 4.97
C GLU A 415 -15.35 6.41 5.39
N ALA A 416 -14.43 6.64 4.46
CA ALA A 416 -13.15 7.27 4.76
C ALA A 416 -13.31 8.76 5.10
N ILE A 417 -14.01 9.51 4.25
CA ILE A 417 -14.07 10.97 4.37
C ILE A 417 -14.92 11.45 5.57
N CYS A 418 -15.98 10.73 5.92
CA CYS A 418 -16.80 11.07 7.11
C CYS A 418 -16.04 10.90 8.44
N ARG A 419 -14.90 10.21 8.42
CA ARG A 419 -13.96 10.06 9.54
C ARG A 419 -12.71 10.93 9.43
N ASP A 420 -12.70 11.86 8.47
CA ASP A 420 -11.61 12.79 8.14
C ASP A 420 -10.39 12.14 7.47
N GLY A 421 -10.56 10.98 6.85
CA GLY A 421 -9.52 10.24 6.14
C GLY A 421 -9.53 10.41 4.62
N ASN A 422 -8.68 9.59 3.99
CA ASN A 422 -8.60 9.42 2.55
C ASN A 422 -8.84 7.95 2.19
N ALA A 423 -9.38 7.69 1.01
CA ALA A 423 -9.51 6.37 0.43
C ALA A 423 -8.47 6.15 -0.67
N ALA A 424 -7.87 4.95 -0.74
CA ALA A 424 -7.08 4.50 -1.87
C ALA A 424 -7.55 3.10 -2.28
N LEU A 425 -8.02 2.96 -3.53
CA LEU A 425 -8.60 1.72 -4.01
C LEU A 425 -7.74 1.11 -5.10
N ASN A 426 -7.33 -0.14 -4.90
CA ASN A 426 -6.53 -0.87 -5.87
C ASN A 426 -7.41 -1.40 -7.01
N ILE A 427 -6.96 -1.12 -8.24
CA ILE A 427 -7.58 -1.60 -9.47
C ILE A 427 -6.71 -2.75 -10.01
N PRO A 428 -7.21 -4.01 -9.97
CA PRO A 428 -6.42 -5.15 -10.43
C PRO A 428 -6.23 -5.11 -11.94
N MET A 429 -5.00 -5.39 -12.38
CA MET A 429 -4.61 -5.37 -13.79
C MET A 429 -4.24 -6.76 -14.26
N ARG A 430 -4.70 -7.14 -15.48
CA ARG A 430 -4.35 -8.39 -16.13
C ARG A 430 -2.83 -8.51 -16.37
N PRO A 431 -2.31 -9.72 -16.57
CA PRO A 431 -0.87 -9.93 -16.84
C PRO A 431 -0.33 -9.11 -18.00
N ASP A 432 -1.15 -8.83 -19.00
CA ASP A 432 -0.80 -8.04 -20.18
C ASP A 432 -0.84 -6.51 -19.97
N GLY A 433 -1.20 -6.06 -18.76
CA GLY A 433 -1.29 -4.65 -18.39
C GLY A 433 -2.63 -3.99 -18.68
N SER A 434 -3.61 -4.72 -19.24
CA SER A 434 -4.99 -4.21 -19.40
C SER A 434 -5.80 -4.37 -18.11
N ILE A 435 -6.93 -3.67 -18.02
CA ILE A 435 -7.96 -3.89 -16.99
C ILE A 435 -9.23 -4.47 -17.64
N GLU A 436 -10.11 -5.08 -16.85
CA GLU A 436 -11.37 -5.62 -17.36
C GLU A 436 -12.35 -4.52 -17.76
N ASP A 437 -13.13 -4.73 -18.83
CA ASP A 437 -14.14 -3.78 -19.30
C ASP A 437 -15.15 -3.43 -18.20
N ALA A 438 -15.54 -4.43 -17.39
CA ALA A 438 -16.40 -4.21 -16.23
C ALA A 438 -15.77 -3.27 -15.19
N CYS A 439 -14.44 -3.32 -15.05
CA CYS A 439 -13.70 -2.40 -14.19
C CYS A 439 -13.65 -0.98 -14.78
N VAL A 440 -13.52 -0.85 -16.10
CA VAL A 440 -13.62 0.45 -16.80
C VAL A 440 -15.01 1.05 -16.56
N THR A 441 -16.07 0.29 -16.78
CA THR A 441 -17.46 0.72 -16.55
C THR A 441 -17.67 1.19 -15.12
N MET A 442 -17.20 0.42 -14.13
CA MET A 442 -17.27 0.80 -12.71
C MET A 442 -16.57 2.16 -12.45
N LEU A 443 -15.39 2.37 -13.02
CA LEU A 443 -14.63 3.63 -12.85
C LEU A 443 -15.35 4.81 -13.51
N GLU A 444 -15.99 4.60 -14.65
CA GLU A 444 -16.79 5.65 -15.33
C GLU A 444 -18.03 6.02 -14.51
N GLU A 445 -18.72 5.06 -13.92
CA GLU A 445 -19.85 5.29 -13.02
C GLU A 445 -19.44 6.06 -11.75
N VAL A 446 -18.30 5.69 -11.14
CA VAL A 446 -17.72 6.45 -10.02
C VAL A 446 -17.41 7.87 -10.44
N GLY A 447 -16.84 8.05 -11.64
CA GLY A 447 -16.55 9.37 -12.21
C GLY A 447 -17.79 10.25 -12.40
N GLN A 448 -18.88 9.69 -12.89
CA GLN A 448 -20.16 10.38 -13.00
C GLN A 448 -20.68 10.82 -11.64
N TRP A 449 -20.63 9.94 -10.63
CA TRP A 449 -21.02 10.29 -9.27
C TRP A 449 -20.13 11.39 -8.68
N MET A 450 -18.81 11.33 -8.92
CA MET A 450 -17.85 12.34 -8.43
C MET A 450 -18.03 13.71 -9.12
N GLN A 451 -18.42 13.76 -10.38
CA GLN A 451 -18.73 15.01 -11.08
C GLN A 451 -19.91 15.76 -10.43
N ILE A 452 -20.91 15.02 -9.97
CA ILE A 452 -22.09 15.58 -9.29
C ILE A 452 -21.76 15.95 -7.84
N ASN A 453 -21.04 15.09 -7.13
CA ASN A 453 -20.94 15.13 -5.67
C ASN A 453 -19.56 15.57 -5.16
N GLY A 454 -18.62 15.90 -6.03
CA GLY A 454 -17.23 16.20 -5.69
C GLY A 454 -17.05 17.35 -4.70
N GLU A 455 -17.96 18.34 -4.66
CA GLU A 455 -17.90 19.44 -3.67
C GLU A 455 -18.12 18.95 -2.22
N ALA A 456 -18.84 17.84 -2.04
CA ALA A 456 -19.05 17.19 -0.76
C ALA A 456 -17.85 16.31 -0.34
N VAL A 457 -16.97 15.97 -1.30
CA VAL A 457 -15.84 15.05 -1.13
C VAL A 457 -14.54 15.81 -0.95
N TYR A 458 -14.12 16.59 -1.98
CA TYR A 458 -12.80 17.20 -2.00
C TYR A 458 -12.65 18.33 -1.00
N GLY A 459 -11.57 18.24 -0.19
CA GLY A 459 -11.30 19.23 0.86
C GLY A 459 -12.33 19.26 1.98
N SER A 460 -13.21 18.28 2.04
CA SER A 460 -14.17 18.15 3.13
C SER A 460 -13.47 17.77 4.46
N LYS A 461 -14.16 18.03 5.56
CA LYS A 461 -13.78 17.63 6.90
C LYS A 461 -14.89 16.81 7.53
N ALA A 462 -14.58 16.00 8.53
CA ALA A 462 -15.59 15.35 9.33
C ALA A 462 -16.46 16.39 10.05
N TRP A 463 -17.75 16.07 10.23
CA TRP A 463 -18.64 16.84 11.08
C TRP A 463 -18.51 16.39 12.54
N ARG A 464 -19.31 16.94 13.47
CA ARG A 464 -19.33 16.54 14.90
C ARG A 464 -19.67 15.06 15.14
N THR A 465 -20.34 14.40 14.18
CA THR A 465 -20.58 12.95 14.15
C THR A 465 -20.30 12.42 12.74
N LEU A 466 -19.79 11.19 12.65
CA LEU A 466 -19.50 10.56 11.37
C LEU A 466 -20.78 10.19 10.58
N GLY A 467 -21.91 9.95 11.29
CA GLY A 467 -23.14 9.53 10.64
C GLY A 467 -24.23 9.09 11.61
N GLU A 468 -25.28 8.52 11.05
CA GLU A 468 -26.41 7.90 11.76
C GLU A 468 -26.94 6.69 11.01
N GLY A 469 -27.82 5.91 11.64
CA GLY A 469 -28.38 4.65 11.13
C GLY A 469 -27.82 3.41 11.83
N GLU A 470 -28.37 2.24 11.50
CA GLU A 470 -27.98 0.97 12.13
C GLU A 470 -26.52 0.59 11.87
N MET A 471 -26.00 0.94 10.70
CA MET A 471 -24.65 0.58 10.28
C MET A 471 -23.54 1.45 10.92
N VAL A 472 -23.88 2.53 11.64
CA VAL A 472 -22.91 3.34 12.39
C VAL A 472 -22.36 2.60 13.60
N LYS A 473 -23.10 1.66 14.17
CA LYS A 473 -22.79 0.99 15.45
C LYS A 473 -21.76 -0.16 15.33
N GLY A 474 -20.76 -0.03 14.47
CA GLY A 474 -19.58 -0.92 14.51
C GLY A 474 -19.70 -2.26 13.79
N LYS A 475 -20.77 -2.51 13.05
CA LYS A 475 -20.94 -3.76 12.28
C LYS A 475 -20.05 -3.87 11.04
N LEU A 476 -19.49 -2.75 10.54
CA LEU A 476 -18.55 -2.74 9.40
C LEU A 476 -17.19 -3.37 9.71
N LYS A 477 -16.84 -3.56 10.98
CA LYS A 477 -15.52 -4.03 11.43
C LYS A 477 -15.19 -5.48 11.13
N LYS A 478 -16.16 -6.33 10.83
CA LYS A 478 -15.96 -7.78 10.69
C LYS A 478 -16.54 -8.30 9.37
N LEU A 479 -16.01 -7.80 8.26
CA LEU A 479 -16.38 -8.34 6.96
C LEU A 479 -15.49 -9.54 6.62
N PRO A 480 -16.05 -10.73 6.29
CA PRO A 480 -15.28 -11.89 5.87
C PRO A 480 -14.51 -11.59 4.58
N GLY A 481 -13.35 -12.21 4.41
CA GLY A 481 -12.41 -12.00 3.33
C GLY A 481 -12.96 -11.84 1.91
N GLY A 482 -12.19 -11.25 1.05
CA GLY A 482 -12.50 -10.94 -0.35
C GLY A 482 -12.39 -9.45 -0.65
N GLY A 483 -12.37 -9.08 -1.93
CA GLY A 483 -12.34 -7.70 -2.39
C GLY A 483 -13.54 -6.88 -1.93
N LEU A 484 -13.46 -5.57 -2.12
CA LEU A 484 -14.45 -4.61 -1.63
C LEU A 484 -15.88 -4.93 -2.08
N GLY A 485 -16.07 -5.28 -3.36
CA GLY A 485 -17.39 -5.62 -3.90
C GLY A 485 -18.05 -6.79 -3.17
N LYS A 486 -17.29 -7.85 -2.90
CA LYS A 486 -17.79 -9.03 -2.17
C LYS A 486 -18.13 -8.71 -0.71
N ARG A 487 -17.36 -7.83 -0.06
CA ARG A 487 -17.58 -7.44 1.34
C ARG A 487 -18.84 -6.58 1.52
N HIS A 488 -19.11 -5.68 0.57
CA HIS A 488 -20.26 -4.78 0.64
C HIS A 488 -21.55 -5.41 0.10
N ALA A 489 -21.48 -6.45 -0.74
CA ALA A 489 -22.63 -7.18 -1.23
C ALA A 489 -23.45 -7.86 -0.11
N ASP A 490 -22.80 -8.20 1.01
CA ASP A 490 -23.44 -8.84 2.17
C ASP A 490 -24.16 -7.84 3.09
N PHE A 491 -24.08 -6.52 2.81
CA PHE A 491 -24.70 -5.47 3.62
C PHE A 491 -25.91 -4.86 2.94
N GLN A 492 -27.02 -4.88 3.63
CA GLN A 492 -28.26 -4.21 3.24
C GLN A 492 -28.27 -2.80 3.86
N PHE A 493 -27.64 -1.83 3.21
CA PHE A 493 -27.76 -0.43 3.61
C PHE A 493 -29.17 0.07 3.36
N THR A 494 -29.61 0.96 4.23
CA THR A 494 -30.89 1.67 4.11
C THR A 494 -30.66 3.15 3.80
N PRO A 495 -31.65 3.88 3.29
CA PRO A 495 -31.55 5.32 3.12
C PRO A 495 -31.38 6.12 4.44
N GLN A 496 -31.59 5.47 5.59
CA GLN A 496 -31.36 6.02 6.93
C GLN A 496 -29.93 5.78 7.43
N ASP A 497 -29.14 4.99 6.72
CA ASP A 497 -27.70 4.90 6.95
C ASP A 497 -27.03 6.11 6.28
N ILE A 498 -26.77 7.15 7.06
CA ILE A 498 -26.32 8.45 6.58
C ILE A 498 -24.91 8.72 7.11
N ARG A 499 -24.06 9.35 6.28
CA ARG A 499 -22.74 9.87 6.66
C ARG A 499 -22.67 11.37 6.43
N PHE A 500 -21.79 12.05 7.19
CA PHE A 500 -21.69 13.49 7.17
C PHE A 500 -20.29 13.97 6.86
N THR A 501 -20.19 15.04 6.08
CA THR A 501 -18.99 15.87 5.92
C THR A 501 -19.35 17.35 5.97
N VAL A 502 -18.35 18.19 6.19
CA VAL A 502 -18.44 19.64 6.04
C VAL A 502 -17.53 20.07 4.89
N GLY A 503 -18.08 20.75 3.91
CA GLY A 503 -17.33 21.25 2.76
C GLY A 503 -16.52 22.51 3.06
N LYS A 504 -15.73 22.93 2.09
CA LYS A 504 -14.90 24.15 2.18
C LYS A 504 -15.72 25.44 2.39
N ASP A 505 -16.95 25.45 1.90
CA ASP A 505 -17.90 26.56 2.05
C ASP A 505 -18.64 26.57 3.38
N GLY A 506 -18.35 25.61 4.27
CA GLY A 506 -19.00 25.42 5.56
C GLY A 506 -20.37 24.73 5.49
N SER A 507 -20.84 24.35 4.30
CA SER A 507 -22.07 23.57 4.17
C SER A 507 -21.89 22.17 4.72
N LEU A 508 -22.93 21.66 5.38
CA LEU A 508 -23.02 20.26 5.80
C LEU A 508 -23.52 19.41 4.61
N TYR A 509 -22.88 18.28 4.38
CA TYR A 509 -23.31 17.29 3.39
C TYR A 509 -23.73 16.01 4.09
N ALA A 510 -24.90 15.48 3.69
CA ALA A 510 -25.46 14.24 4.18
C ALA A 510 -25.55 13.23 3.02
N PHE A 511 -24.78 12.14 3.11
CA PHE A 511 -24.73 11.05 2.12
C PHE A 511 -25.63 9.92 2.59
N THR A 512 -26.62 9.50 1.79
CA THR A 512 -27.35 8.25 2.04
C THR A 512 -26.54 7.08 1.50
N LEU A 513 -26.37 5.99 2.27
CA LEU A 513 -25.62 4.81 1.79
C LEU A 513 -26.44 3.85 0.90
N ALA A 514 -27.74 4.13 0.78
CA ALA A 514 -28.61 3.52 -0.23
C ALA A 514 -29.52 4.58 -0.82
N VAL A 515 -29.96 4.37 -2.06
CA VAL A 515 -30.89 5.31 -2.74
C VAL A 515 -32.28 5.19 -2.13
N PRO A 516 -32.86 6.28 -1.62
CA PRO A 516 -34.24 6.28 -1.14
C PRO A 516 -35.22 5.99 -2.30
N LYS A 517 -36.35 5.39 -1.97
CA LYS A 517 -37.43 5.26 -2.94
C LYS A 517 -37.91 6.64 -3.39
N ALA A 518 -38.14 6.82 -4.70
CA ALA A 518 -38.71 8.04 -5.24
C ALA A 518 -40.01 8.45 -4.51
N GLY A 519 -40.17 9.73 -4.22
CA GLY A 519 -41.29 10.25 -3.45
C GLY A 519 -41.31 9.93 -1.95
N SER A 520 -40.35 9.13 -1.47
CA SER A 520 -40.25 8.80 -0.03
C SER A 520 -39.63 9.92 0.80
N GLN A 521 -39.56 9.74 2.11
CA GLN A 521 -38.93 10.70 3.02
C GLN A 521 -37.60 10.14 3.56
N VAL A 522 -36.59 11.01 3.63
CA VAL A 522 -35.36 10.80 4.40
C VAL A 522 -35.44 11.66 5.65
N ILE A 523 -35.14 11.08 6.81
CA ILE A 523 -35.13 11.77 8.11
C ILE A 523 -33.71 11.79 8.64
N ILE A 524 -33.15 12.98 8.85
CA ILE A 524 -31.82 13.18 9.43
C ILE A 524 -31.99 13.56 10.89
N SER A 525 -31.86 12.58 11.79
CA SER A 525 -32.16 12.74 13.22
C SER A 525 -31.18 13.65 13.97
N ASN A 526 -29.97 13.82 13.46
CA ASN A 526 -28.98 14.74 14.01
C ASN A 526 -29.25 16.23 13.70
N LEU A 527 -30.31 16.53 12.94
CA LEU A 527 -30.73 17.91 12.59
C LEU A 527 -32.13 18.24 13.08
N ARG A 528 -32.41 17.95 14.37
CA ARG A 528 -33.69 18.23 15.04
C ARG A 528 -33.95 19.73 15.16
N LYS A 529 -35.23 20.08 15.22
CA LYS A 529 -35.65 21.44 15.51
C LYS A 529 -35.05 21.89 16.85
N GLY A 530 -34.38 23.03 16.83
CA GLY A 530 -33.75 23.61 18.04
C GLY A 530 -32.26 23.28 18.20
N GLN A 531 -31.69 22.34 17.43
CA GLN A 531 -30.25 22.07 17.45
C GLN A 531 -29.47 23.01 16.51
N GLU A 532 -29.86 23.01 15.23
CA GLU A 532 -29.25 23.87 14.20
C GLU A 532 -30.35 24.69 13.52
N LYS A 533 -30.04 25.92 13.15
CA LYS A 533 -30.94 26.75 12.34
C LYS A 533 -30.56 26.59 10.88
N LEU A 534 -31.38 25.88 10.10
CA LEU A 534 -31.12 25.61 8.69
C LEU A 534 -31.58 26.80 7.82
N LYS A 535 -30.74 27.14 6.83
CA LYS A 535 -31.02 28.16 5.83
C LYS A 535 -31.62 27.55 4.56
N SER A 536 -31.05 26.47 4.07
CA SER A 536 -31.51 25.79 2.85
C SER A 536 -31.11 24.31 2.87
N VAL A 537 -31.87 23.51 2.12
CA VAL A 537 -31.57 22.11 1.82
C VAL A 537 -31.77 21.90 0.35
N SER A 538 -30.76 21.34 -0.33
CA SER A 538 -30.80 20.98 -1.74
C SER A 538 -30.21 19.56 -1.93
N LEU A 539 -30.49 18.94 -3.06
CA LEU A 539 -29.91 17.68 -3.48
C LEU A 539 -28.91 17.98 -4.60
N LEU A 540 -27.67 17.51 -4.49
CA LEU A 540 -26.68 17.65 -5.54
C LEU A 540 -27.13 16.92 -6.81
N GLY A 541 -26.96 17.54 -7.98
CA GLY A 541 -27.44 17.02 -9.26
C GLY A 541 -28.95 17.12 -9.50
N TYR A 542 -29.65 17.89 -8.68
CA TYR A 542 -31.09 18.13 -8.82
C TYR A 542 -31.43 19.62 -8.76
N ASP A 543 -31.92 20.19 -9.85
CA ASP A 543 -32.10 21.64 -9.99
C ASP A 543 -33.36 22.20 -9.31
N SER A 544 -34.32 21.33 -8.99
CA SER A 544 -35.57 21.77 -8.40
C SER A 544 -35.49 21.88 -6.88
N LYS A 545 -36.29 22.77 -6.29
CA LYS A 545 -36.36 22.97 -4.84
C LYS A 545 -36.94 21.72 -4.15
N LEU A 546 -36.27 21.26 -3.11
CA LEU A 546 -36.78 20.21 -2.23
C LEU A 546 -37.82 20.76 -1.24
N LYS A 547 -38.82 19.95 -0.94
CA LYS A 547 -39.73 20.18 0.20
C LYS A 547 -39.08 19.56 1.44
N TRP A 548 -38.85 20.39 2.48
CA TRP A 548 -38.25 19.94 3.74
C TRP A 548 -38.82 20.69 4.93
N ARG A 549 -38.72 20.08 6.12
CA ARG A 549 -39.08 20.71 7.40
C ARG A 549 -38.26 20.16 8.55
N GLN A 550 -37.97 20.98 9.54
CA GLN A 550 -37.39 20.49 10.81
C GLN A 550 -38.50 20.11 11.78
N THR A 551 -38.40 18.94 12.37
CA THR A 551 -39.30 18.38 13.37
C THR A 551 -38.52 18.05 14.65
N PRO A 552 -39.18 17.72 15.79
CA PRO A 552 -38.50 17.20 16.97
C PRO A 552 -37.70 15.91 16.70
N GLU A 553 -38.08 15.10 15.70
CA GLU A 553 -37.43 13.82 15.33
C GLU A 553 -36.22 14.05 14.44
N GLY A 554 -36.21 15.13 13.63
CA GLY A 554 -35.10 15.41 12.70
C GLY A 554 -35.47 16.36 11.57
N LEU A 555 -34.53 16.53 10.63
CA LEU A 555 -34.78 17.16 9.33
C LEU A 555 -35.45 16.13 8.41
N VAL A 556 -36.70 16.40 8.06
CA VAL A 556 -37.49 15.58 7.11
C VAL A 556 -37.34 16.18 5.71
N ILE A 557 -36.86 15.40 4.77
CA ILE A 557 -36.67 15.77 3.36
C ILE A 557 -37.57 14.88 2.50
N ASN A 558 -38.43 15.46 1.66
CA ASN A 558 -39.16 14.71 0.67
C ASN A 558 -38.26 14.49 -0.56
N CYS A 559 -37.98 13.24 -0.89
CA CYS A 559 -37.24 12.89 -2.09
C CYS A 559 -38.05 13.23 -3.34
N PRO A 560 -37.39 13.58 -4.45
CA PRO A 560 -38.07 13.77 -5.74
C PRO A 560 -38.84 12.52 -6.19
N ASP A 561 -39.90 12.75 -6.98
CA ASP A 561 -40.70 11.67 -7.57
C ASP A 561 -39.94 10.91 -8.67
N LYS A 562 -38.87 11.51 -9.19
CA LYS A 562 -37.93 10.88 -10.12
C LYS A 562 -36.50 11.06 -9.61
N LEU A 563 -35.77 9.97 -9.46
CA LEU A 563 -34.39 9.91 -9.00
C LEU A 563 -33.57 9.13 -10.04
N ASP A 564 -32.80 9.85 -10.83
CA ASP A 564 -31.88 9.27 -11.84
C ASP A 564 -30.43 9.22 -11.31
N LEU A 565 -30.23 9.28 -9.97
CA LEU A 565 -28.94 9.29 -9.32
C LEU A 565 -28.61 7.91 -8.74
N PRO A 566 -27.51 7.29 -9.15
CA PRO A 566 -27.15 5.96 -8.66
C PRO A 566 -26.52 6.03 -7.24
N THR A 567 -26.65 4.95 -6.52
CA THR A 567 -25.89 4.53 -5.32
C THR A 567 -26.10 5.36 -4.06
N SER A 568 -25.88 6.69 -4.09
CA SER A 568 -25.87 7.55 -2.91
C SER A 568 -26.37 8.95 -3.28
N LEU A 569 -27.37 9.44 -2.59
CA LEU A 569 -27.80 10.83 -2.69
C LEU A 569 -27.00 11.69 -1.71
N VAL A 570 -26.69 12.92 -2.12
CA VAL A 570 -25.95 13.86 -1.29
C VAL A 570 -26.77 15.13 -1.10
N PHE A 571 -27.28 15.33 0.11
CA PHE A 571 -27.99 16.55 0.47
C PHE A 571 -27.01 17.60 0.96
N LYS A 572 -27.04 18.79 0.33
CA LYS A 572 -26.31 19.98 0.77
C LYS A 572 -27.20 20.79 1.71
N ILE A 573 -26.71 21.05 2.90
CA ILE A 573 -27.48 21.70 3.99
C ILE A 573 -26.69 22.92 4.46
N ALA A 574 -27.23 24.11 4.20
CA ALA A 574 -26.67 25.36 4.73
C ALA A 574 -27.21 25.61 6.12
N ILE A 575 -26.31 25.76 7.10
CA ILE A 575 -26.58 26.13 8.47
C ILE A 575 -26.42 27.65 8.61
N LYS A 576 -27.26 28.33 9.42
CA LYS A 576 -27.18 29.78 9.65
C LYS A 576 -26.08 30.15 10.62
#